data_942a99b077492b70eb7fbdaea5940476
#
_entry.id   942a99b077492b70eb7fbdaea5940476
#
_cell.length_a   1.000
_cell.length_b   1.000
_cell.length_c   1.000
_cell.angle_alpha   90.00
_cell.angle_beta   90.00
_cell.angle_gamma   90.00
#
_symmetry.space_group_name_H-M   'P 1'
#
loop_
_entity.id
_entity.type
_entity.pdbx_description
1 polymer ?
#
loop_
_entity_poly.entity_id
_entity_poly.type
_entity_poly.pdbx_seq_one_letter_code
_entity_poly.pdbx_strand_id
1 'polypeptide(L)'
;MKALLELGGRSPGGTRRRWGTAGEGHPTVPEQLAGRWPGEPGGHLVAGRFRLRSLLGRGGMGRVWLADDELLDRPVAVKQLLLHGLESAEMRAPAWACALREARAAARVDHAGAVRIYDIVQEKGCPWIVMEPLPGRTLQEALNEAGPLPVHQVTRVGLRLVDVLQATHRAGIVHRDVTPGNVHLCGGGRVVLTDFGIACTIDDASPVAGTFPGTPAYVSPERLDGGVSGPACDLFSLGATLFTAVEGRPPFDRGSSLATLTAVLVDGPAPFLRAGPLRPVIEGLLAKDLGRRLSAAQARAALRAIQREHDTAQVQTSWIYASPAASAPFRGRHRKPALAGAGA
;
A
#
# COMPACT_ATOMS: atom_id res chain seq x y z
N MET A 1 -30.98 -51.74 0.47
CA MET A 1 -32.33 -51.60 1.02
C MET A 1 -32.56 -50.10 1.15
N LYS A 2 -33.08 -49.50 0.12
CA LYS A 2 -34.41 -48.91 -0.15
C LYS A 2 -34.90 -48.00 0.98
N ALA A 3 -34.95 -46.71 0.75
CA ALA A 3 -36.11 -45.82 0.54
C ALA A 3 -35.57 -44.38 0.49
N LEU A 4 -35.63 -43.65 -0.57
CA LEU A 4 -36.72 -42.83 -1.15
C LEU A 4 -37.47 -41.97 -0.11
N LEU A 5 -37.33 -40.66 -0.27
CA LEU A 5 -38.50 -39.76 -0.31
C LEU A 5 -38.10 -38.42 -0.97
N GLU A 6 -38.71 -38.15 -2.11
CA GLU A 6 -38.91 -36.86 -2.75
C GLU A 6 -39.72 -35.93 -1.87
N LEU A 7 -39.36 -34.65 -1.82
CA LEU A 7 -40.34 -33.56 -1.69
C LEU A 7 -39.81 -32.34 -2.44
N GLY A 8 -40.47 -32.05 -3.52
CA GLY A 8 -40.34 -30.77 -4.22
C GLY A 8 -40.93 -29.64 -3.41
N GLY A 9 -40.28 -28.48 -3.47
CA GLY A 9 -40.70 -27.26 -2.79
C GLY A 9 -40.14 -26.02 -3.45
N ARG A 10 -40.97 -25.29 -4.07
CA ARG A 10 -40.90 -24.03 -4.79
C ARG A 10 -39.89 -23.03 -4.20
N SER A 11 -39.09 -22.41 -5.07
CA SER A 11 -38.36 -21.14 -4.78
C SER A 11 -39.33 -20.02 -4.35
N PRO A 12 -39.04 -19.34 -3.25
CA PRO A 12 -39.57 -17.99 -3.04
C PRO A 12 -38.52 -16.98 -3.58
N GLY A 13 -39.02 -16.03 -4.36
CA GLY A 13 -38.28 -14.90 -4.91
C GLY A 13 -37.59 -14.09 -3.81
N GLY A 14 -36.26 -14.16 -3.81
CA GLY A 14 -35.42 -13.34 -2.96
C GLY A 14 -35.41 -11.91 -3.46
N THR A 15 -36.12 -11.03 -2.79
CA THR A 15 -36.02 -9.57 -2.93
C THR A 15 -34.58 -9.18 -2.68
N ARG A 16 -33.91 -8.63 -3.71
CA ARG A 16 -32.61 -7.98 -3.62
C ARG A 16 -32.71 -6.87 -2.55
N ARG A 17 -32.17 -7.12 -1.37
CA ARG A 17 -31.96 -6.06 -0.38
C ARG A 17 -30.93 -5.09 -0.96
N ARG A 18 -31.37 -3.88 -1.32
CA ARG A 18 -30.49 -2.73 -1.53
C ARG A 18 -29.72 -2.49 -0.24
N TRP A 19 -28.40 -2.36 -0.35
CA TRP A 19 -27.54 -1.88 0.73
C TRP A 19 -28.10 -0.53 1.19
N GLY A 20 -28.57 -0.50 2.43
CA GLY A 20 -29.19 0.68 3.03
C GLY A 20 -28.17 1.78 3.24
N THR A 21 -28.63 2.98 3.06
CA THR A 21 -27.96 4.23 3.43
C THR A 21 -27.65 4.26 4.92
N ALA A 22 -26.39 4.57 5.26
CA ALA A 22 -25.87 5.07 6.52
C ALA A 22 -26.47 4.47 7.81
N GLY A 23 -25.72 3.52 8.38
CA GLY A 23 -25.83 3.07 9.77
C GLY A 23 -24.51 2.39 10.15
N GLU A 24 -23.82 2.99 11.07
CA GLU A 24 -22.62 2.64 11.83
C GLU A 24 -21.88 1.33 11.49
N GLY A 25 -20.64 1.42 11.01
CA GLY A 25 -19.60 0.45 11.30
C GLY A 25 -19.06 -0.42 10.16
N HIS A 26 -19.55 -0.33 8.93
CA HIS A 26 -18.93 -1.04 7.80
C HIS A 26 -18.19 -0.07 6.88
N PRO A 27 -16.95 -0.42 6.43
CA PRO A 27 -16.25 0.39 5.45
C PRO A 27 -17.04 0.40 4.14
N THR A 28 -17.70 1.50 3.85
CA THR A 28 -18.30 1.75 2.53
C THR A 28 -17.19 1.81 1.50
N VAL A 29 -17.23 0.91 0.52
CA VAL A 29 -16.36 0.97 -0.66
C VAL A 29 -16.70 2.28 -1.40
N PRO A 30 -15.72 3.17 -1.66
CA PRO A 30 -15.97 4.41 -2.38
C PRO A 30 -16.59 4.11 -3.75
N GLU A 31 -17.60 4.88 -4.13
CA GLU A 31 -18.31 4.80 -5.42
C GLU A 31 -17.36 4.92 -6.64
N GLN A 32 -16.18 5.51 -6.42
CA GLN A 32 -15.07 5.63 -7.38
C GLN A 32 -14.47 4.30 -7.85
N LEU A 33 -14.69 3.18 -7.12
CA LEU A 33 -14.23 1.84 -7.50
C LEU A 33 -15.23 1.06 -8.38
N ALA A 34 -16.36 1.65 -8.74
CA ALA A 34 -17.47 0.97 -9.43
C ALA A 34 -17.37 1.00 -10.97
N GLY A 35 -16.23 1.35 -11.57
CA GLY A 35 -16.05 1.38 -13.02
C GLY A 35 -16.16 -0.01 -13.66
N ARG A 36 -17.16 -0.22 -14.52
CA ARG A 36 -17.32 -1.42 -15.35
C ARG A 36 -16.40 -1.33 -16.59
N TRP A 37 -15.47 -2.27 -16.73
CA TRP A 37 -14.67 -2.38 -17.95
C TRP A 37 -15.41 -3.20 -19.01
N PRO A 38 -15.50 -2.73 -20.30
CA PRO A 38 -16.11 -3.50 -21.38
C PRO A 38 -15.28 -4.75 -21.68
N GLY A 39 -15.93 -5.92 -21.70
CA GLY A 39 -15.33 -7.18 -22.15
C GLY A 39 -14.81 -8.11 -21.04
N GLU A 40 -14.96 -7.80 -19.76
CA GLU A 40 -14.57 -8.68 -18.68
C GLU A 40 -15.78 -9.33 -17.96
N PRO A 41 -15.67 -10.56 -17.47
CA PRO A 41 -16.79 -11.32 -16.93
C PRO A 41 -17.21 -10.74 -15.56
N GLY A 42 -18.00 -9.67 -15.58
CA GLY A 42 -18.75 -9.29 -14.40
C GLY A 42 -19.67 -10.42 -14.00
N GLY A 43 -19.42 -10.99 -12.81
CA GLY A 43 -20.23 -12.12 -12.31
C GLY A 43 -19.52 -13.46 -12.22
N HIS A 44 -18.26 -13.60 -12.63
CA HIS A 44 -17.51 -14.83 -12.40
C HIS A 44 -17.34 -15.10 -10.90
N LEU A 45 -17.67 -16.36 -10.50
CA LEU A 45 -17.62 -16.79 -9.10
C LEU A 45 -16.34 -17.60 -8.87
N VAL A 46 -15.35 -16.98 -8.24
CA VAL A 46 -14.07 -17.64 -7.91
C VAL A 46 -14.27 -18.56 -6.71
N ALA A 47 -13.80 -19.82 -6.86
CA ALA A 47 -13.91 -20.87 -5.85
C ALA A 47 -15.32 -21.05 -5.26
N GLY A 48 -16.37 -20.78 -6.06
CA GLY A 48 -17.75 -20.90 -5.63
C GLY A 48 -18.19 -19.90 -4.54
N ARG A 49 -17.37 -18.85 -4.26
CA ARG A 49 -17.61 -17.93 -3.12
C ARG A 49 -17.41 -16.46 -3.45
N PHE A 50 -16.42 -16.10 -4.23
CA PHE A 50 -16.04 -14.70 -4.44
C PHE A 50 -16.53 -14.21 -5.81
N ARG A 51 -17.56 -13.40 -5.85
CA ARG A 51 -18.15 -12.85 -7.08
C ARG A 51 -17.40 -11.64 -7.54
N LEU A 52 -16.67 -11.74 -8.66
CA LEU A 52 -15.92 -10.64 -9.25
C LEU A 52 -16.87 -9.53 -9.74
N ARG A 53 -16.57 -8.27 -9.39
CA ARG A 53 -17.33 -7.07 -9.77
C ARG A 53 -16.60 -6.26 -10.84
N SER A 54 -15.45 -5.70 -10.45
CA SER A 54 -14.67 -4.80 -11.29
C SER A 54 -13.19 -5.01 -11.10
N LEU A 55 -12.42 -4.78 -12.15
CA LEU A 55 -10.96 -4.82 -12.09
C LEU A 55 -10.47 -3.58 -11.36
N LEU A 56 -9.64 -3.75 -10.32
CA LEU A 56 -8.98 -2.68 -9.58
C LEU A 56 -7.61 -2.35 -10.16
N GLY A 57 -6.88 -3.36 -10.67
CA GLY A 57 -5.55 -3.17 -11.22
C GLY A 57 -5.02 -4.36 -11.98
N ARG A 58 -4.04 -4.10 -12.87
CA ARG A 58 -3.27 -5.11 -13.61
C ARG A 58 -1.79 -4.83 -13.44
N GLY A 59 -1.00 -5.88 -13.24
CA GLY A 59 0.45 -5.78 -13.17
C GLY A 59 1.12 -7.04 -13.70
N GLY A 60 2.44 -7.06 -13.75
CA GLY A 60 3.21 -8.23 -14.20
C GLY A 60 2.94 -9.50 -13.38
N MET A 61 2.57 -9.34 -12.12
CA MET A 61 2.31 -10.45 -11.19
C MET A 61 0.85 -10.91 -11.16
N GLY A 62 -0.07 -10.22 -11.83
CA GLY A 62 -1.47 -10.62 -11.81
C GLY A 62 -2.49 -9.51 -11.99
N ARG A 63 -3.72 -9.85 -11.66
CA ARG A 63 -4.88 -8.95 -11.72
C ARG A 63 -5.54 -8.88 -10.36
N VAL A 64 -5.94 -7.68 -9.95
CA VAL A 64 -6.67 -7.46 -8.69
C VAL A 64 -8.09 -7.03 -9.01
N TRP A 65 -9.05 -7.70 -8.41
CA TRP A 65 -10.48 -7.46 -8.61
C TRP A 65 -11.15 -7.02 -7.32
N LEU A 66 -12.10 -6.11 -7.41
CA LEU A 66 -13.10 -5.95 -6.38
C LEU A 66 -14.10 -7.09 -6.52
N ALA A 67 -14.44 -7.73 -5.42
CA ALA A 67 -15.36 -8.86 -5.40
C ALA A 67 -16.27 -8.81 -4.16
N ASP A 68 -17.35 -9.60 -4.18
CA ASP A 68 -18.16 -9.90 -3.01
C ASP A 68 -17.84 -11.28 -2.48
N ASP A 69 -17.59 -11.39 -1.21
CA ASP A 69 -17.61 -12.64 -0.46
C ASP A 69 -19.07 -13.00 -0.18
N GLU A 70 -19.66 -13.90 -1.00
CA GLU A 70 -21.08 -14.27 -0.87
C GLU A 70 -21.39 -15.04 0.42
N LEU A 71 -20.37 -15.63 1.06
CA LEU A 71 -20.54 -16.34 2.32
C LEU A 71 -20.59 -15.39 3.52
N LEU A 72 -19.73 -14.36 3.54
CA LEU A 72 -19.62 -13.41 4.66
C LEU A 72 -20.32 -12.07 4.38
N ASP A 73 -20.97 -11.93 3.22
CA ASP A 73 -21.71 -10.74 2.78
C ASP A 73 -20.91 -9.43 2.94
N ARG A 74 -19.67 -9.44 2.41
CA ARG A 74 -18.75 -8.30 2.50
C ARG A 74 -17.94 -8.08 1.23
N PRO A 75 -17.52 -6.84 0.91
CA PRO A 75 -16.58 -6.58 -0.16
C PRO A 75 -15.18 -7.09 0.21
N VAL A 76 -14.47 -7.60 -0.81
CA VAL A 76 -13.08 -8.05 -0.73
C VAL A 76 -12.32 -7.64 -1.98
N ALA A 77 -10.99 -7.55 -1.89
CA ALA A 77 -10.12 -7.53 -3.05
C ALA A 77 -9.59 -8.95 -3.31
N VAL A 78 -9.60 -9.38 -4.57
CA VAL A 78 -9.16 -10.73 -4.95
C VAL A 78 -8.08 -10.61 -6.01
N LYS A 79 -6.86 -11.05 -5.68
CA LYS A 79 -5.70 -11.03 -6.58
C LYS A 79 -5.51 -12.39 -7.23
N GLN A 80 -5.64 -12.44 -8.55
CA GLN A 80 -5.26 -13.59 -9.37
C GLN A 80 -3.75 -13.59 -9.56
N LEU A 81 -3.05 -14.64 -9.16
CA LEU A 81 -1.62 -14.78 -9.45
C LEU A 81 -1.44 -15.43 -10.82
N LEU A 82 -0.82 -14.69 -11.75
CA LEU A 82 -0.50 -15.19 -13.07
C LEU A 82 0.87 -15.88 -13.01
N LEU A 83 0.86 -17.21 -13.10
CA LEU A 83 2.07 -18.03 -13.13
C LEU A 83 2.56 -18.14 -14.58
N HIS A 84 3.17 -17.05 -15.08
CA HIS A 84 3.70 -17.01 -16.45
C HIS A 84 4.81 -18.04 -16.63
N GLY A 85 4.83 -18.73 -17.78
CA GLY A 85 5.87 -19.72 -18.11
C GLY A 85 5.74 -21.09 -17.42
N LEU A 86 4.68 -21.30 -16.61
CA LEU A 86 4.42 -22.60 -15.97
C LEU A 86 3.31 -23.35 -16.71
N GLU A 87 3.65 -23.89 -17.87
CA GLU A 87 2.66 -24.59 -18.72
C GLU A 87 2.28 -25.96 -18.19
N SER A 88 3.18 -26.68 -17.49
CA SER A 88 2.92 -28.01 -16.96
C SER A 88 2.36 -28.00 -15.53
N ALA A 89 1.55 -29.01 -15.21
CA ALA A 89 1.02 -29.19 -13.84
C ALA A 89 2.14 -29.43 -12.82
N GLU A 90 3.26 -30.03 -13.24
CA GLU A 90 4.43 -30.35 -12.41
C GLU A 90 5.16 -29.06 -11.96
N MET A 91 5.23 -28.02 -12.82
CA MET A 91 5.82 -26.75 -12.46
C MET A 91 4.86 -25.86 -11.64
N ARG A 92 3.54 -26.01 -11.80
CA ARG A 92 2.55 -25.23 -11.04
C ARG A 92 2.45 -25.62 -9.57
N ALA A 93 2.63 -26.91 -9.25
CA ALA A 93 2.49 -27.40 -7.88
C ALA A 93 3.53 -26.80 -6.90
N PRO A 94 4.83 -26.74 -7.22
CA PRO A 94 5.82 -26.05 -6.38
C PRO A 94 5.54 -24.56 -6.24
N ALA A 95 5.18 -23.87 -7.33
CA ALA A 95 4.84 -22.45 -7.33
C ALA A 95 3.61 -22.15 -6.45
N TRP A 96 2.58 -23.00 -6.53
CA TRP A 96 1.43 -22.95 -5.63
C TRP A 96 1.83 -23.10 -4.16
N ALA A 97 2.59 -24.15 -3.83
CA ALA A 97 3.02 -24.40 -2.47
C ALA A 97 3.83 -23.23 -1.90
N CYS A 98 4.60 -22.56 -2.76
CA CYS A 98 5.35 -21.39 -2.41
C CYS A 98 4.47 -20.18 -2.15
N ALA A 99 3.60 -19.81 -3.10
CA ALA A 99 2.64 -18.72 -2.93
C ALA A 99 1.79 -18.90 -1.66
N LEU A 100 1.38 -20.13 -1.37
CA LEU A 100 0.64 -20.47 -0.16
C LEU A 100 1.47 -20.25 1.13
N ARG A 101 2.76 -20.63 1.14
CA ARG A 101 3.64 -20.40 2.30
C ARG A 101 3.82 -18.91 2.55
N GLU A 102 4.09 -18.13 1.52
CA GLU A 102 4.31 -16.68 1.63
C GLU A 102 3.04 -15.93 2.05
N ALA A 103 1.91 -16.24 1.46
CA ALA A 103 0.67 -15.62 1.85
C ALA A 103 0.24 -16.00 3.27
N ARG A 104 0.51 -17.24 3.73
CA ARG A 104 0.34 -17.63 5.14
C ARG A 104 1.29 -16.87 6.07
N ALA A 105 2.50 -16.61 5.62
CA ALA A 105 3.44 -15.82 6.38
C ALA A 105 2.97 -14.36 6.46
N ALA A 106 2.61 -13.75 5.33
CA ALA A 106 2.08 -12.39 5.26
C ALA A 106 0.81 -12.21 6.13
N ALA A 107 -0.07 -13.20 6.17
CA ALA A 107 -1.27 -13.20 7.02
C ALA A 107 -0.97 -13.14 8.54
N ARG A 108 0.28 -13.45 8.97
CA ARG A 108 0.72 -13.34 10.38
C ARG A 108 1.17 -11.94 10.76
N VAL A 109 1.34 -11.03 9.79
CA VAL A 109 1.76 -9.65 10.07
C VAL A 109 0.58 -8.89 10.64
N ASP A 110 0.52 -8.78 11.95
CA ASP A 110 -0.49 -7.96 12.64
C ASP A 110 0.00 -6.51 12.75
N HIS A 111 -0.27 -5.73 11.70
CA HIS A 111 0.07 -4.31 11.66
C HIS A 111 -0.89 -3.55 10.76
N ALA A 112 -1.38 -2.39 11.20
CA ALA A 112 -2.33 -1.57 10.44
C ALA A 112 -1.81 -1.09 9.07
N GLY A 113 -0.49 -1.07 8.87
CA GLY A 113 0.19 -0.75 7.62
C GLY A 113 0.44 -1.95 6.70
N ALA A 114 0.09 -3.18 7.09
CA ALA A 114 0.13 -4.35 6.24
C ALA A 114 -1.26 -4.64 5.69
N VAL A 115 -1.37 -5.02 4.41
CA VAL A 115 -2.65 -5.46 3.86
C VAL A 115 -3.12 -6.74 4.56
N ARG A 116 -4.38 -6.78 4.98
CA ARG A 116 -4.95 -7.97 5.63
C ARG A 116 -5.31 -9.02 4.60
N ILE A 117 -4.72 -10.19 4.70
CA ILE A 117 -5.08 -11.36 3.90
C ILE A 117 -6.19 -12.09 4.65
N TYR A 118 -7.29 -12.37 3.93
CA TYR A 118 -8.45 -13.05 4.49
C TYR A 118 -8.48 -14.53 4.16
N ASP A 119 -8.04 -14.89 2.94
CA ASP A 119 -8.09 -16.26 2.46
C ASP A 119 -7.16 -16.46 1.25
N ILE A 120 -6.88 -17.73 0.93
CA ILE A 120 -6.18 -18.12 -0.28
C ILE A 120 -6.95 -19.28 -0.88
N VAL A 121 -7.44 -19.09 -2.09
CA VAL A 121 -8.23 -20.10 -2.79
C VAL A 121 -7.60 -20.48 -4.10
N GLN A 122 -8.00 -21.63 -4.63
CA GLN A 122 -7.54 -22.12 -5.92
C GLN A 122 -8.72 -22.27 -6.86
N GLU A 123 -8.56 -21.79 -8.09
CA GLU A 123 -9.52 -22.04 -9.16
C GLU A 123 -8.80 -22.34 -10.47
N LYS A 124 -9.18 -23.41 -11.15
CA LYS A 124 -8.59 -23.85 -12.43
C LYS A 124 -7.06 -23.93 -12.39
N GLY A 125 -6.50 -24.35 -11.26
CA GLY A 125 -5.05 -24.46 -11.06
C GLY A 125 -4.34 -23.14 -10.78
N CYS A 126 -5.04 -21.99 -10.75
CA CYS A 126 -4.47 -20.70 -10.42
C CYS A 126 -4.73 -20.34 -8.96
N PRO A 127 -3.72 -19.80 -8.22
CA PRO A 127 -3.93 -19.26 -6.89
C PRO A 127 -4.58 -17.89 -6.94
N TRP A 128 -5.48 -17.65 -5.99
CA TRP A 128 -6.15 -16.38 -5.77
C TRP A 128 -6.01 -15.99 -4.30
N ILE A 129 -5.58 -14.75 -4.05
CA ILE A 129 -5.43 -14.21 -2.70
C ILE A 129 -6.59 -13.27 -2.44
N VAL A 130 -7.31 -13.54 -1.34
CA VAL A 130 -8.42 -12.72 -0.87
C VAL A 130 -7.93 -11.81 0.24
N MET A 131 -8.14 -10.51 0.11
CA MET A 131 -7.62 -9.51 1.02
C MET A 131 -8.59 -8.36 1.25
N GLU A 132 -8.26 -7.47 2.18
CA GLU A 132 -9.04 -6.25 2.39
C GLU A 132 -9.05 -5.37 1.14
N PRO A 133 -10.20 -4.80 0.75
CA PRO A 133 -10.25 -3.77 -0.29
C PRO A 133 -9.69 -2.48 0.28
N LEU A 134 -8.70 -1.89 -0.39
CA LEU A 134 -8.06 -0.66 0.05
C LEU A 134 -8.68 0.54 -0.66
N PRO A 135 -9.29 1.48 0.07
CA PRO A 135 -9.74 2.74 -0.52
C PRO A 135 -8.53 3.65 -0.76
N GLY A 136 -8.62 4.53 -1.76
CA GLY A 136 -7.57 5.47 -2.09
C GLY A 136 -6.81 5.08 -3.36
N ARG A 137 -5.50 5.29 -3.39
CA ARG A 137 -4.65 5.05 -4.57
C ARG A 137 -3.25 4.63 -4.14
N THR A 138 -2.50 4.05 -5.06
CA THR A 138 -1.09 3.76 -4.85
C THR A 138 -0.24 5.04 -4.82
N LEU A 139 0.92 4.98 -4.20
CA LEU A 139 1.90 6.08 -4.26
C LEU A 139 2.33 6.36 -5.70
N GLN A 140 2.43 5.31 -6.55
CA GLN A 140 2.73 5.46 -7.97
C GLN A 140 1.67 6.28 -8.71
N GLU A 141 0.39 5.97 -8.49
CA GLU A 141 -0.73 6.73 -9.07
C GLU A 141 -0.72 8.18 -8.59
N ALA A 142 -0.46 8.41 -7.30
CA ALA A 142 -0.35 9.76 -6.75
C ALA A 142 0.79 10.55 -7.40
N LEU A 143 1.95 9.91 -7.65
CA LEU A 143 3.08 10.53 -8.32
C LEU A 143 2.80 10.81 -9.80
N ASN A 144 2.10 9.91 -10.48
CA ASN A 144 1.73 10.11 -11.89
C ASN A 144 0.74 11.28 -12.07
N GLU A 145 -0.18 11.46 -11.12
CA GLU A 145 -1.20 12.51 -11.18
C GLU A 145 -0.69 13.88 -10.71
N ALA A 146 0.01 13.91 -9.57
CA ALA A 146 0.37 15.16 -8.90
C ALA A 146 1.87 15.48 -8.94
N GLY A 147 2.70 14.59 -9.48
CA GLY A 147 4.15 14.71 -9.45
C GLY A 147 4.76 14.42 -8.08
N PRO A 148 6.00 14.88 -7.83
CA PRO A 148 6.73 14.64 -6.59
C PRO A 148 6.00 15.16 -5.36
N LEU A 149 6.04 14.40 -4.27
CA LEU A 149 5.39 14.78 -3.01
C LEU A 149 6.27 15.73 -2.18
N PRO A 150 5.67 16.64 -1.41
CA PRO A 150 6.38 17.48 -0.44
C PRO A 150 7.12 16.65 0.62
N VAL A 151 8.26 17.15 1.08
CA VAL A 151 9.13 16.50 2.09
C VAL A 151 8.35 15.96 3.29
N HIS A 152 7.44 16.77 3.86
CA HIS A 152 6.67 16.37 5.04
C HIS A 152 5.71 15.19 4.78
N GLN A 153 5.17 15.08 3.56
CA GLN A 153 4.33 13.93 3.18
C GLN A 153 5.19 12.69 3.00
N VAL A 154 6.33 12.80 2.31
CA VAL A 154 7.29 11.69 2.13
C VAL A 154 7.83 11.21 3.48
N THR A 155 8.11 12.15 4.42
CA THR A 155 8.52 11.80 5.79
C THR A 155 7.46 10.95 6.50
N ARG A 156 6.18 11.34 6.41
CA ARG A 156 5.07 10.56 7.00
C ARG A 156 4.92 9.19 6.36
N VAL A 157 4.97 9.11 5.03
CA VAL A 157 4.95 7.82 4.31
C VAL A 157 6.12 6.94 4.75
N GLY A 158 7.34 7.50 4.81
CA GLY A 158 8.54 6.79 5.24
C GLY A 158 8.42 6.22 6.65
N LEU A 159 7.91 6.99 7.61
CA LEU A 159 7.68 6.52 8.99
C LEU A 159 6.72 5.32 9.03
N ARG A 160 5.60 5.40 8.30
CA ARG A 160 4.63 4.28 8.25
C ARG A 160 5.22 3.04 7.60
N LEU A 161 6.02 3.21 6.53
CA LEU A 161 6.70 2.10 5.86
C LEU A 161 7.78 1.46 6.74
N VAL A 162 8.57 2.25 7.47
CA VAL A 162 9.54 1.69 8.43
C VAL A 162 8.82 0.89 9.52
N ASP A 163 7.71 1.41 10.06
CA ASP A 163 6.96 0.72 11.12
C ASP A 163 6.39 -0.63 10.64
N VAL A 164 5.80 -0.69 9.44
CA VAL A 164 5.28 -1.95 8.89
C VAL A 164 6.40 -2.91 8.51
N LEU A 165 7.51 -2.44 7.92
CA LEU A 165 8.67 -3.29 7.61
C LEU A 165 9.28 -3.90 8.87
N GLN A 166 9.40 -3.15 9.97
CA GLN A 166 9.84 -3.71 11.24
C GLN A 166 8.90 -4.79 11.77
N ALA A 167 7.58 -4.63 11.62
CA ALA A 167 6.61 -5.66 12.02
C ALA A 167 6.75 -6.91 11.15
N THR A 168 6.91 -6.73 9.83
CA THR A 168 7.13 -7.80 8.85
C THR A 168 8.40 -8.59 9.16
N HIS A 169 9.52 -7.90 9.40
CA HIS A 169 10.81 -8.53 9.69
C HIS A 169 10.79 -9.27 11.03
N ARG A 170 10.08 -8.77 12.05
CA ARG A 170 9.88 -9.50 13.33
C ARG A 170 9.07 -10.79 13.16
N ALA A 171 8.17 -10.83 12.19
CA ALA A 171 7.44 -12.04 11.82
C ALA A 171 8.28 -13.02 10.96
N GLY A 172 9.57 -12.71 10.71
CA GLY A 172 10.46 -13.53 9.89
C GLY A 172 10.23 -13.41 8.38
N ILE A 173 9.57 -12.34 7.94
CA ILE A 173 9.20 -12.12 6.54
C ILE A 173 10.02 -10.97 5.97
N VAL A 174 10.54 -11.15 4.77
CA VAL A 174 11.15 -10.09 3.95
C VAL A 174 10.19 -9.78 2.81
N HIS A 175 9.87 -8.50 2.59
CA HIS A 175 8.88 -8.08 1.60
C HIS A 175 9.38 -8.23 0.15
N ARG A 176 10.63 -7.87 -0.10
CA ARG A 176 11.38 -8.01 -1.37
C ARG A 176 10.91 -7.13 -2.54
N ASP A 177 9.77 -6.45 -2.43
CA ASP A 177 9.21 -5.60 -3.50
C ASP A 177 8.57 -4.32 -2.95
N VAL A 178 9.34 -3.54 -2.18
CA VAL A 178 8.91 -2.22 -1.66
C VAL A 178 9.06 -1.18 -2.77
N THR A 179 7.97 -0.94 -3.50
CA THR A 179 7.91 0.00 -4.63
C THR A 179 6.74 0.96 -4.47
N PRO A 180 6.72 2.12 -5.16
CA PRO A 180 5.55 3.01 -5.12
C PRO A 180 4.23 2.36 -5.55
N GLY A 181 4.28 1.34 -6.42
CA GLY A 181 3.10 0.58 -6.85
C GLY A 181 2.50 -0.28 -5.75
N ASN A 182 3.31 -0.72 -4.78
CA ASN A 182 2.91 -1.57 -3.66
C ASN A 182 2.65 -0.79 -2.36
N VAL A 183 2.75 0.54 -2.40
CA VAL A 183 2.41 1.44 -1.28
C VAL A 183 1.07 2.09 -1.55
N HIS A 184 0.05 1.76 -0.76
CA HIS A 184 -1.31 2.30 -0.90
C HIS A 184 -1.55 3.44 0.10
N LEU A 185 -1.98 4.60 -0.42
CA LEU A 185 -2.31 5.79 0.36
C LEU A 185 -3.83 5.82 0.59
N CYS A 186 -4.25 5.45 1.79
CA CYS A 186 -5.64 5.43 2.19
C CYS A 186 -6.07 6.73 2.90
N GLY A 187 -7.37 6.92 3.02
CA GLY A 187 -7.92 8.01 3.82
C GLY A 187 -7.44 8.00 5.27
N GLY A 188 -7.52 9.16 5.95
CA GLY A 188 -7.07 9.30 7.34
C GLY A 188 -5.55 9.19 7.54
N GLY A 189 -4.76 9.25 6.47
CA GLY A 189 -3.30 9.15 6.54
C GLY A 189 -2.78 7.72 6.79
N ARG A 190 -3.61 6.70 6.61
CA ARG A 190 -3.19 5.30 6.63
C ARG A 190 -2.36 5.00 5.38
N VAL A 191 -1.19 4.40 5.56
CA VAL A 191 -0.32 3.89 4.50
C VAL A 191 -0.26 2.39 4.64
N VAL A 192 -0.54 1.67 3.56
CA VAL A 192 -0.60 0.21 3.55
C VAL A 192 0.38 -0.34 2.53
N LEU A 193 1.22 -1.27 2.96
CA LEU A 193 2.11 -2.03 2.12
C LEU A 193 1.37 -3.30 1.66
N THR A 194 1.36 -3.51 0.35
CA THR A 194 0.68 -4.65 -0.32
C THR A 194 1.70 -5.54 -1.00
N ASP A 195 1.26 -6.70 -1.47
CA ASP A 195 2.07 -7.59 -2.32
C ASP A 195 3.35 -8.10 -1.66
N PHE A 196 3.21 -8.58 -0.42
CA PHE A 196 4.28 -9.25 0.30
C PHE A 196 4.82 -10.44 -0.49
N GLY A 197 6.02 -10.29 -1.04
CA GLY A 197 6.93 -11.32 -1.59
C GLY A 197 6.38 -12.52 -2.35
N ILE A 198 5.08 -12.57 -2.61
CA ILE A 198 4.33 -13.74 -3.10
C ILE A 198 4.79 -14.22 -4.48
N ALA A 199 5.60 -13.42 -5.15
CA ALA A 199 6.12 -13.72 -6.49
C ALA A 199 7.60 -14.14 -6.50
N CYS A 200 8.32 -14.01 -5.40
CA CYS A 200 9.79 -14.08 -5.44
C CYS A 200 10.39 -15.47 -5.40
N THR A 201 9.62 -16.49 -5.05
CA THR A 201 10.17 -17.86 -4.97
C THR A 201 10.16 -18.63 -6.27
N ILE A 202 9.42 -18.16 -7.27
CA ILE A 202 9.52 -18.71 -8.63
C ILE A 202 10.86 -18.29 -9.26
N ASP A 203 11.40 -17.17 -8.83
CA ASP A 203 12.59 -16.52 -9.38
C ASP A 203 13.91 -16.85 -8.68
N ASP A 204 13.88 -17.26 -7.41
CA ASP A 204 15.06 -17.75 -6.68
C ASP A 204 15.58 -19.10 -7.27
N ALA A 205 14.80 -19.75 -8.14
CA ALA A 205 15.14 -21.08 -8.67
C ALA A 205 15.90 -21.08 -10.01
N SER A 206 15.85 -20.01 -10.81
CA SER A 206 16.70 -19.83 -12.00
C SER A 206 16.46 -18.46 -12.64
N PRO A 207 17.47 -17.62 -12.85
CA PRO A 207 17.36 -16.54 -13.80
C PRO A 207 17.32 -17.14 -15.20
N VAL A 208 16.11 -17.31 -15.77
CA VAL A 208 15.99 -17.50 -17.21
C VAL A 208 16.59 -16.25 -17.85
N ALA A 209 17.67 -16.45 -18.58
CA ALA A 209 18.49 -15.42 -19.18
C ALA A 209 17.62 -14.36 -19.88
N GLY A 210 17.62 -13.13 -19.35
CA GLY A 210 17.07 -11.96 -20.03
C GLY A 210 15.82 -11.32 -19.46
N THR A 211 15.10 -11.93 -18.51
CA THR A 211 13.94 -11.32 -17.86
C THR A 211 14.14 -11.29 -16.35
N PHE A 212 14.39 -10.10 -15.80
CA PHE A 212 14.41 -9.89 -14.36
C PHE A 212 12.99 -9.58 -13.90
N PRO A 213 12.38 -10.44 -13.06
CA PRO A 213 11.04 -10.19 -12.55
C PRO A 213 11.09 -9.11 -11.46
N GLY A 214 10.28 -8.08 -11.61
CA GLY A 214 10.23 -6.95 -10.71
C GLY A 214 10.59 -5.64 -11.38
N THR A 215 10.63 -4.57 -10.59
CA THR A 215 10.98 -3.23 -11.07
C THR A 215 12.48 -2.97 -10.81
N PRO A 216 13.36 -3.07 -11.81
CA PRO A 216 14.83 -3.07 -11.63
C PRO A 216 15.35 -1.93 -10.75
N ALA A 217 14.73 -0.76 -10.82
CA ALA A 217 15.20 0.45 -10.12
C ALA A 217 15.06 0.41 -8.58
N TYR A 218 14.35 -0.59 -8.02
CA TYR A 218 14.09 -0.73 -6.57
C TYR A 218 14.77 -1.95 -5.96
N VAL A 219 15.41 -2.79 -6.77
CA VAL A 219 16.11 -3.99 -6.31
C VAL A 219 17.40 -3.62 -5.60
N SER A 220 17.71 -4.32 -4.51
CA SER A 220 18.94 -4.08 -3.77
C SER A 220 20.15 -4.75 -4.43
N PRO A 221 21.38 -4.18 -4.28
CA PRO A 221 22.61 -4.71 -4.88
C PRO A 221 22.86 -6.18 -4.52
N GLU A 222 22.69 -6.55 -3.24
CA GLU A 222 22.94 -7.90 -2.76
C GLU A 222 22.03 -8.96 -3.38
N ARG A 223 20.84 -8.57 -3.82
CA ARG A 223 19.94 -9.50 -4.55
C ARG A 223 20.41 -9.76 -5.97
N LEU A 224 21.13 -8.83 -6.56
CA LEU A 224 21.72 -8.97 -7.91
C LEU A 224 22.99 -9.83 -7.88
N ASP A 225 23.73 -9.76 -6.79
CA ASP A 225 24.96 -10.56 -6.59
C ASP A 225 24.70 -11.99 -6.12
N GLY A 226 23.43 -12.45 -6.09
CA GLY A 226 23.07 -13.79 -5.60
C GLY A 226 23.20 -13.95 -4.08
N GLY A 227 23.27 -12.85 -3.35
CA GLY A 227 23.33 -12.83 -1.90
C GLY A 227 22.00 -13.19 -1.24
N VAL A 228 22.05 -13.48 0.06
CA VAL A 228 20.85 -13.81 0.84
C VAL A 228 19.95 -12.60 0.98
N SER A 229 18.73 -12.72 0.50
CA SER A 229 17.69 -11.70 0.68
C SER A 229 17.29 -11.59 2.15
N GLY A 230 17.67 -10.51 2.81
CA GLY A 230 17.37 -10.23 4.21
C GLY A 230 16.61 -8.91 4.40
N PRO A 231 16.28 -8.52 5.64
CA PRO A 231 15.62 -7.25 5.98
C PRO A 231 16.27 -6.00 5.37
N ALA A 232 17.58 -6.02 5.16
CA ALA A 232 18.34 -4.93 4.55
C ALA A 232 17.93 -4.64 3.09
N CYS A 233 17.47 -5.66 2.34
CA CYS A 233 16.97 -5.48 0.98
C CYS A 233 15.75 -4.55 0.95
N ASP A 234 14.80 -4.74 1.88
CA ASP A 234 13.60 -3.91 1.97
C ASP A 234 13.93 -2.46 2.33
N LEU A 235 14.98 -2.25 3.14
CA LEU A 235 15.43 -0.90 3.50
C LEU A 235 16.06 -0.16 2.32
N PHE A 236 16.80 -0.86 1.45
CA PHE A 236 17.26 -0.29 0.19
C PHE A 236 16.09 0.10 -0.72
N SER A 237 15.14 -0.83 -0.90
CA SER A 237 13.94 -0.59 -1.71
C SER A 237 13.09 0.56 -1.13
N LEU A 238 13.00 0.67 0.20
CA LEU A 238 12.39 1.82 0.87
C LEU A 238 13.12 3.13 0.51
N GLY A 239 14.45 3.15 0.54
CA GLY A 239 15.25 4.31 0.13
C GLY A 239 14.95 4.73 -1.31
N ALA A 240 14.88 3.78 -2.24
CA ALA A 240 14.51 4.03 -3.63
C ALA A 240 13.07 4.55 -3.78
N THR A 241 12.14 4.01 -2.99
CA THR A 241 10.74 4.46 -2.95
C THR A 241 10.60 5.89 -2.42
N LEU A 242 11.30 6.24 -1.34
CA LEU A 242 11.30 7.60 -0.80
C LEU A 242 12.00 8.59 -1.73
N PHE A 243 13.09 8.19 -2.39
CA PHE A 243 13.73 8.98 -3.44
C PHE A 243 12.73 9.28 -4.55
N THR A 244 12.06 8.25 -5.07
CA THR A 244 11.07 8.40 -6.13
C THR A 244 9.92 9.31 -5.69
N ALA A 245 9.46 9.17 -4.45
CA ALA A 245 8.38 9.98 -3.92
C ALA A 245 8.73 11.47 -3.85
N VAL A 246 9.96 11.84 -3.53
CA VAL A 246 10.37 13.24 -3.37
C VAL A 246 10.96 13.84 -4.64
N GLU A 247 11.64 13.06 -5.49
CA GLU A 247 12.29 13.52 -6.72
C GLU A 247 11.43 13.32 -7.98
N GLY A 248 10.39 12.44 -7.93
CA GLY A 248 9.50 12.12 -9.04
C GLY A 248 10.05 11.13 -10.05
N ARG A 249 11.22 10.55 -9.78
CA ARG A 249 11.91 9.56 -10.63
C ARG A 249 12.71 8.59 -9.78
N PRO A 250 12.92 7.33 -10.24
CA PRO A 250 13.74 6.38 -9.51
C PRO A 250 15.23 6.80 -9.44
N PRO A 251 15.98 6.41 -8.37
CA PRO A 251 17.36 6.84 -8.19
C PRO A 251 18.36 6.26 -9.21
N PHE A 252 18.06 5.07 -9.75
CA PHE A 252 18.98 4.32 -10.61
C PHE A 252 18.44 4.08 -12.02
N ASP A 253 17.31 4.70 -12.41
CA ASP A 253 16.76 4.52 -13.76
C ASP A 253 17.73 5.04 -14.82
N ARG A 254 18.05 4.19 -15.80
CA ARG A 254 18.94 4.46 -16.94
C ARG A 254 18.30 4.15 -18.29
N GLY A 255 16.94 4.08 -18.33
CA GLY A 255 16.16 3.88 -19.56
C GLY A 255 16.11 2.44 -20.07
N SER A 256 16.97 1.52 -19.59
CA SER A 256 16.84 0.09 -19.87
C SER A 256 17.06 -0.74 -18.61
N SER A 257 16.44 -1.92 -18.54
CA SER A 257 16.57 -2.82 -17.38
C SER A 257 18.02 -3.16 -17.07
N LEU A 258 18.81 -3.54 -18.07
CA LEU A 258 20.20 -3.91 -17.87
C LEU A 258 21.05 -2.73 -17.38
N ALA A 259 20.93 -1.56 -17.99
CA ALA A 259 21.66 -0.37 -17.55
C ALA A 259 21.24 0.06 -16.14
N THR A 260 19.97 -0.08 -15.79
CA THR A 260 19.45 0.20 -14.44
C THR A 260 19.99 -0.78 -13.41
N LEU A 261 20.02 -2.08 -13.70
CA LEU A 261 20.63 -3.09 -12.81
C LEU A 261 22.12 -2.84 -12.60
N THR A 262 22.84 -2.49 -13.68
CA THR A 262 24.26 -2.09 -13.57
C THR A 262 24.41 -0.86 -12.68
N ALA A 263 23.59 0.17 -12.85
CA ALA A 263 23.63 1.37 -12.03
C ALA A 263 23.34 1.07 -10.54
N VAL A 264 22.41 0.16 -10.25
CA VAL A 264 22.14 -0.30 -8.87
C VAL A 264 23.41 -0.91 -8.25
N LEU A 265 24.22 -1.63 -9.02
CA LEU A 265 25.45 -2.24 -8.52
C LEU A 265 26.57 -1.23 -8.31
N VAL A 266 26.81 -0.33 -9.27
CA VAL A 266 28.06 0.46 -9.32
C VAL A 266 27.86 1.97 -9.19
N ASP A 267 26.72 2.55 -9.62
CA ASP A 267 26.53 4.00 -9.63
C ASP A 267 26.01 4.54 -8.29
N GLY A 268 26.26 5.84 -8.04
CA GLY A 268 25.50 6.59 -7.05
C GLY A 268 24.05 6.84 -7.51
N PRO A 269 23.15 7.22 -6.58
CA PRO A 269 21.80 7.65 -6.95
C PRO A 269 21.84 8.90 -7.82
N ALA A 270 20.82 9.13 -8.61
CA ALA A 270 20.65 10.36 -9.36
C ALA A 270 20.68 11.59 -8.42
N PRO A 271 21.03 12.80 -8.93
CA PRO A 271 21.13 13.99 -8.10
C PRO A 271 19.85 14.30 -7.33
N PHE A 272 20.01 14.68 -6.06
CA PHE A 272 18.94 15.15 -5.19
C PHE A 272 18.65 16.64 -5.47
N LEU A 273 17.42 16.94 -5.83
CA LEU A 273 16.98 18.31 -6.14
C LEU A 273 15.91 18.81 -5.15
N ARG A 274 15.11 17.91 -4.58
CA ARG A 274 13.92 18.21 -3.78
C ARG A 274 13.94 17.59 -2.38
N ALA A 275 14.82 16.64 -2.13
CA ALA A 275 14.83 15.85 -0.89
C ALA A 275 15.07 16.67 0.38
N GLY A 276 15.82 17.78 0.29
CA GLY A 276 16.11 18.63 1.47
C GLY A 276 16.62 17.80 2.66
N PRO A 277 15.97 17.90 3.84
CA PRO A 277 16.38 17.17 5.04
C PRO A 277 16.23 15.64 4.94
N LEU A 278 15.47 15.13 3.96
CA LEU A 278 15.36 13.68 3.71
C LEU A 278 16.60 13.09 3.06
N ARG A 279 17.44 13.93 2.41
CA ARG A 279 18.61 13.45 1.66
C ARG A 279 19.52 12.52 2.47
N PRO A 280 19.99 12.86 3.68
CA PRO A 280 20.87 11.97 4.45
C PRO A 280 20.23 10.61 4.77
N VAL A 281 18.91 10.60 5.02
CA VAL A 281 18.17 9.37 5.32
C VAL A 281 18.10 8.49 4.08
N ILE A 282 17.75 9.07 2.93
CA ILE A 282 17.64 8.34 1.66
C ILE A 282 19.01 7.83 1.23
N GLU A 283 20.07 8.64 1.30
CA GLU A 283 21.46 8.20 1.01
C GLU A 283 21.89 7.05 1.91
N GLY A 284 21.58 7.12 3.20
CA GLY A 284 21.90 6.07 4.15
C GLY A 284 21.13 4.77 3.90
N LEU A 285 19.88 4.84 3.45
CA LEU A 285 19.11 3.67 3.04
C LEU A 285 19.61 3.07 1.73
N LEU A 286 20.07 3.91 0.77
CA LEU A 286 20.61 3.51 -0.52
C LEU A 286 22.10 3.09 -0.48
N ALA A 287 22.72 3.06 0.70
CA ALA A 287 24.08 2.57 0.84
C ALA A 287 24.20 1.12 0.32
N LYS A 288 25.15 0.89 -0.59
CA LYS A 288 25.37 -0.44 -1.18
C LYS A 288 26.04 -1.40 -0.19
N ASP A 289 26.97 -0.87 0.58
CA ASP A 289 27.58 -1.57 1.70
C ASP A 289 26.57 -1.79 2.83
N LEU A 290 26.29 -3.04 3.15
CA LEU A 290 25.34 -3.43 4.20
C LEU A 290 25.74 -2.90 5.58
N GLY A 291 27.03 -2.76 5.88
CA GLY A 291 27.54 -2.21 7.13
C GLY A 291 27.31 -0.70 7.28
N ARG A 292 27.14 0.02 6.16
CA ARG A 292 26.84 1.45 6.10
C ARG A 292 25.35 1.75 5.92
N ARG A 293 24.56 0.76 5.48
CA ARG A 293 23.14 0.95 5.26
C ARG A 293 22.42 1.19 6.58
N LEU A 294 21.56 2.22 6.64
CA LEU A 294 20.77 2.51 7.83
C LEU A 294 19.89 1.31 8.18
N SER A 295 19.91 0.94 9.46
CA SER A 295 18.92 0.03 10.02
C SER A 295 17.54 0.69 10.09
N ALA A 296 16.47 -0.11 10.20
CA ALA A 296 15.12 0.41 10.36
C ALA A 296 14.98 1.33 11.60
N ALA A 297 15.68 1.03 12.69
CA ALA A 297 15.69 1.87 13.89
C ALA A 297 16.33 3.24 13.65
N GLN A 298 17.47 3.27 12.95
CA GLN A 298 18.16 4.52 12.59
C GLN A 298 17.33 5.36 11.61
N ALA A 299 16.79 4.74 10.56
CA ALA A 299 15.92 5.40 9.59
C ALA A 299 14.68 6.00 10.28
N ARG A 300 14.05 5.25 11.18
CA ARG A 300 12.90 5.74 11.97
C ARG A 300 13.26 6.93 12.84
N ALA A 301 14.40 6.87 13.54
CA ALA A 301 14.86 7.97 14.40
C ALA A 301 15.11 9.26 13.59
N ALA A 302 15.79 9.14 12.44
CA ALA A 302 16.07 10.26 11.55
C ALA A 302 14.80 10.86 10.94
N LEU A 303 13.87 10.04 10.44
CA LEU A 303 12.58 10.51 9.92
C LEU A 303 11.73 11.20 10.99
N ARG A 304 11.75 10.72 12.25
CA ARG A 304 11.06 11.38 13.37
C ARG A 304 11.67 12.72 13.73
N ALA A 305 12.98 12.87 13.61
CA ALA A 305 13.64 14.16 13.81
C ALA A 305 13.15 15.18 12.78
N ILE A 306 13.14 14.83 11.50
CA ILE A 306 12.64 15.68 10.41
C ILE A 306 11.17 16.06 10.63
N GLN A 307 10.33 15.11 11.05
CA GLN A 307 8.92 15.39 11.33
C GLN A 307 8.77 16.42 12.45
N ARG A 308 9.50 16.26 13.56
CA ARG A 308 9.44 17.20 14.70
C ARG A 308 9.88 18.63 14.31
N GLU A 309 10.94 18.75 13.52
CA GLU A 309 11.41 20.06 13.03
C GLU A 309 10.35 20.74 12.18
N HIS A 310 9.69 19.99 11.29
CA HIS A 310 8.60 20.51 10.47
C HIS A 310 7.40 20.96 11.33
N ASP A 311 6.98 20.15 12.30
CA ASP A 311 5.84 20.45 13.17
C ASP A 311 6.14 21.69 14.02
N THR A 312 7.36 21.83 14.53
CA THR A 312 7.82 23.02 15.29
C THR A 312 7.82 24.27 14.41
N ALA A 313 8.29 24.18 13.16
CA ALA A 313 8.31 25.30 12.23
C ALA A 313 6.88 25.78 11.89
N GLN A 314 5.92 24.86 11.72
CA GLN A 314 4.53 25.23 11.49
C GLN A 314 3.90 25.94 12.68
N VAL A 315 4.17 25.50 13.90
CA VAL A 315 3.71 26.17 15.12
C VAL A 315 4.29 27.58 15.20
N GLN A 316 5.60 27.75 14.99
CA GLN A 316 6.24 29.07 15.00
C GLN A 316 5.66 30.01 13.94
N THR A 317 5.41 29.53 12.74
CA THR A 317 4.82 30.33 11.66
C THR A 317 3.39 30.74 12.00
N SER A 318 2.60 29.91 12.68
CA SER A 318 1.25 30.29 13.11
C SER A 318 1.24 31.41 14.18
N TRP A 319 2.26 31.47 15.03
CA TRP A 319 2.40 32.55 16.03
C TRP A 319 2.82 33.87 15.40
N ILE A 320 3.61 33.88 14.33
CA ILE A 320 4.06 35.10 13.63
C ILE A 320 2.88 35.75 12.89
N TYR A 321 1.90 35.01 12.42
CA TYR A 321 0.71 35.52 11.73
C TYR A 321 -0.49 35.78 12.65
N ALA A 322 -0.41 35.43 13.94
CA ALA A 322 -1.39 35.83 14.93
C ALA A 322 -1.11 37.31 15.29
N SER A 323 -1.60 38.26 14.49
CA SER A 323 -1.68 39.69 14.88
C SER A 323 -2.37 39.77 16.23
N PRO A 324 -1.84 40.53 17.20
CA PRO A 324 -2.57 40.79 18.42
C PRO A 324 -3.84 41.53 18.02
N ALA A 325 -4.98 40.87 18.12
CA ALA A 325 -6.27 41.52 18.00
C ALA A 325 -6.29 42.61 19.04
N ALA A 326 -6.27 43.88 18.58
CA ALA A 326 -6.36 45.05 19.40
C ALA A 326 -7.58 44.91 20.33
N SER A 327 -7.32 44.72 21.60
CA SER A 327 -8.31 44.80 22.65
C SER A 327 -8.83 46.24 22.71
N ALA A 328 -9.89 46.52 21.96
CA ALA A 328 -10.62 47.78 22.11
C ALA A 328 -11.28 47.80 23.49
N PRO A 329 -11.07 48.86 24.28
CA PRO A 329 -11.70 48.95 25.59
C PRO A 329 -13.21 49.10 25.40
N PHE A 330 -13.95 48.21 26.02
CA PHE A 330 -15.41 48.26 26.11
C PHE A 330 -15.83 49.48 26.89
N ARG A 331 -16.21 50.61 26.21
CA ARG A 331 -16.87 51.78 26.86
C ARG A 331 -18.31 51.41 27.15
N GLY A 332 -18.56 50.99 28.38
CA GLY A 332 -19.89 50.85 28.93
C GLY A 332 -20.63 52.20 28.92
N ARG A 333 -21.67 52.32 28.16
CA ARG A 333 -22.65 53.39 28.29
C ARG A 333 -23.60 53.07 29.44
N HIS A 334 -23.41 53.74 30.61
CA HIS A 334 -24.43 53.79 31.65
C HIS A 334 -25.63 54.57 31.13
N ARG A 335 -26.75 53.85 30.91
CA ARG A 335 -28.08 54.47 30.77
C ARG A 335 -28.65 54.68 32.18
N LYS A 336 -28.85 55.98 32.55
CA LYS A 336 -29.64 56.35 33.73
C LYS A 336 -31.10 55.99 33.49
N PRO A 337 -31.82 55.45 34.52
CA PRO A 337 -33.28 55.27 34.42
C PRO A 337 -33.99 56.62 34.58
N ALA A 338 -34.96 56.89 33.72
CA ALA A 338 -35.88 58.01 33.83
C ALA A 338 -36.93 57.70 34.88
N LEU A 339 -37.07 58.56 35.88
CA LEU A 339 -38.12 58.61 36.84
C LEU A 339 -39.40 59.06 36.14
N ALA A 340 -40.45 58.21 36.20
CA ALA A 340 -41.81 58.60 35.85
C ALA A 340 -42.40 59.36 37.04
N GLY A 341 -42.71 60.64 36.84
CA GLY A 341 -43.54 61.40 37.74
C GLY A 341 -45.02 61.10 37.50
N ALA A 342 -45.72 60.71 38.56
CA ALA A 342 -47.15 60.70 38.63
C ALA A 342 -47.65 62.12 39.06
N GLY A 343 -48.77 62.56 38.53
CA GLY A 343 -49.41 63.80 38.98
C GLY A 343 -50.70 64.13 38.25
N ALA A 344 -51.80 63.91 38.97
CA ALA A 344 -53.15 64.42 38.85
C ALA A 344 -54.00 64.15 37.62
#